data_92de2a5a609d227ea9051397b30679ab
#
_entry.id   92de2a5a609d227ea9051397b30679ab
#
_cell.length_a   1.000
_cell.length_b   1.000
_cell.length_c   1.000
_cell.angle_alpha   90.00
_cell.angle_beta   90.00
_cell.angle_gamma   90.00
#
_symmetry.space_group_name_H-M   'P 1'
#
loop_
_entity.id
_entity.type
_entity.pdbx_description
1 polymer ?
#
loop_
_entity_poly.entity_id
_entity_poly.type
_entity_poly.pdbx_seq_one_letter_code
_entity_poly.pdbx_strand_id
1 'polypeptide(L)'
;WDPETEQLYGYNGSGRSPKGATLEDIQAKADEFMDGEEIPPFGAAPVTVPGTVDGWYALHEKFGKRPMNMNLEPAIRYAREGAPIPEVISYYWSFGPKRFEPAYESGMLEEYENAKATYFSPAPHEGSLFRNPDLADTLERIAYKGRDEFYSGETAHIMGDYFERIGGFLRYEDFATHTGEWVEPICVTYRGDYKVCE
;
A
#
# COMPACT_ATOMS: atom_id res chain seq x y z
N TRP A 1 -7.19 3.27 20.61
CA TRP A 1 -7.64 3.36 22.01
C TRP A 1 -7.62 2.00 22.68
N ASP A 2 -6.91 1.92 23.81
CA ASP A 2 -6.89 0.74 24.65
C ASP A 2 -7.80 0.95 25.87
N PRO A 3 -8.90 0.22 26.00
CA PRO A 3 -9.83 0.38 27.11
C PRO A 3 -9.28 -0.16 28.46
N GLU A 4 -8.26 -1.02 28.44
CA GLU A 4 -7.68 -1.57 29.65
C GLU A 4 -6.74 -0.54 30.35
N THR A 5 -6.03 0.25 29.56
CA THR A 5 -5.12 1.30 30.07
C THR A 5 -5.73 2.70 30.00
N GLU A 6 -6.90 2.85 29.35
CA GLU A 6 -7.54 4.14 29.04
C GLU A 6 -6.59 5.13 28.32
N GLN A 7 -5.74 4.61 27.42
CA GLN A 7 -4.77 5.38 26.66
C GLN A 7 -5.01 5.30 25.15
N LEU A 8 -4.68 6.40 24.47
CA LEU A 8 -4.60 6.45 23.03
C LEU A 8 -3.14 6.21 22.60
N TYR A 9 -2.95 5.31 21.67
CA TYR A 9 -1.66 5.00 21.07
C TYR A 9 -1.65 5.37 19.61
N GLY A 10 -0.57 5.93 19.11
CA GLY A 10 -0.31 6.18 17.70
C GLY A 10 0.83 5.32 17.19
N TYR A 11 0.70 4.83 15.96
CA TYR A 11 1.78 4.14 15.26
C TYR A 11 1.96 4.75 13.88
N ASN A 12 3.15 5.30 13.62
CA ASN A 12 3.52 5.81 12.32
C ASN A 12 4.21 4.70 11.52
N GLY A 13 3.46 4.07 10.61
CA GLY A 13 3.96 3.09 9.67
C GLY A 13 4.34 3.67 8.31
N SER A 14 4.40 4.99 8.14
CA SER A 14 4.73 5.63 6.87
C SER A 14 6.07 5.16 6.33
N GLY A 15 6.08 4.77 5.05
CA GLY A 15 7.31 4.36 4.39
C GLY A 15 8.21 5.53 4.05
N ARG A 16 9.50 5.28 4.11
CA ARG A 16 10.50 6.26 3.66
C ARG A 16 10.60 6.27 2.15
N SER A 17 11.09 7.36 1.59
CA SER A 17 11.48 7.43 0.18
C SER A 17 12.59 6.42 -0.11
N PRO A 18 12.68 5.94 -1.37
CA PRO A 18 13.77 5.05 -1.78
C PRO A 18 15.16 5.69 -1.55
N LYS A 19 16.11 4.92 -1.03
CA LYS A 19 17.49 5.40 -0.80
C LYS A 19 18.22 5.76 -2.08
N GLY A 20 17.86 5.11 -3.20
CA GLY A 20 18.43 5.36 -4.51
C GLY A 20 17.84 6.55 -5.24
N ALA A 21 16.74 7.17 -4.76
CA ALA A 21 16.15 8.34 -5.38
C ALA A 21 16.89 9.61 -4.93
N THR A 22 17.47 10.34 -5.88
CA THR A 22 18.05 11.65 -5.62
C THR A 22 17.04 12.76 -5.87
N LEU A 23 17.30 13.95 -5.34
CA LEU A 23 16.49 15.12 -5.67
C LEU A 23 16.52 15.42 -7.18
N GLU A 24 17.65 15.20 -7.82
CA GLU A 24 17.83 15.40 -9.27
C GLU A 24 16.96 14.44 -10.09
N ASP A 25 16.88 13.17 -9.69
CA ASP A 25 16.03 12.18 -10.37
C ASP A 25 14.55 12.55 -10.26
N ILE A 26 14.10 12.96 -9.08
CA ILE A 26 12.71 13.35 -8.84
C ILE A 26 12.39 14.66 -9.56
N GLN A 27 13.33 15.63 -9.56
CA GLN A 27 13.16 16.89 -10.28
C GLN A 27 13.07 16.66 -11.80
N ALA A 28 13.88 15.76 -12.34
CA ALA A 28 13.80 15.39 -13.76
C ALA A 28 12.42 14.84 -14.15
N LYS A 29 11.81 14.02 -13.29
CA LYS A 29 10.45 13.52 -13.50
C LYS A 29 9.40 14.64 -13.35
N ALA A 30 9.58 15.56 -12.40
CA ALA A 30 8.71 16.72 -12.25
C ALA A 30 8.79 17.65 -13.48
N ASP A 31 9.99 17.91 -14.00
CA ASP A 31 10.21 18.71 -15.20
C ASP A 31 9.61 18.06 -16.45
N GLU A 32 9.70 16.72 -16.55
CA GLU A 32 9.18 15.97 -17.70
C GLU A 32 7.65 15.96 -17.77
N PHE A 33 6.95 15.81 -16.62
CA PHE A 33 5.52 15.54 -16.58
C PHE A 33 4.67 16.59 -15.88
N MET A 34 5.25 17.49 -15.06
CA MET A 34 4.52 18.40 -14.17
C MET A 34 5.03 19.84 -14.19
N ASP A 35 5.68 20.27 -15.28
CA ASP A 35 6.27 21.62 -15.43
C ASP A 35 7.23 22.00 -14.29
N GLY A 36 7.82 21.01 -13.61
CA GLY A 36 8.80 21.21 -12.54
C GLY A 36 8.23 21.57 -11.17
N GLU A 37 6.91 21.66 -11.02
CA GLU A 37 6.28 22.16 -9.79
C GLU A 37 5.91 21.04 -8.79
N GLU A 38 5.59 19.84 -9.27
CA GLU A 38 5.09 18.75 -8.44
C GLU A 38 5.69 17.41 -8.83
N ILE A 39 5.77 16.48 -7.88
CA ILE A 39 6.10 15.08 -8.18
C ILE A 39 4.94 14.47 -8.97
N PRO A 40 5.19 13.75 -10.08
CA PRO A 40 4.14 13.10 -10.85
C PRO A 40 3.26 12.23 -9.97
N PRO A 41 1.92 12.30 -10.09
CA PRO A 41 1.00 11.54 -9.23
C PRO A 41 0.92 10.05 -9.57
N PHE A 42 1.51 9.63 -10.69
CA PHE A 42 1.56 8.26 -11.18
C PHE A 42 2.99 7.81 -11.43
N GLY A 43 3.15 6.49 -11.59
CA GLY A 43 4.44 5.89 -11.86
C GLY A 43 5.23 5.56 -10.60
N ALA A 44 6.51 5.30 -10.77
CA ALA A 44 7.38 4.84 -9.68
C ALA A 44 7.97 5.98 -8.83
N ALA A 45 7.95 7.23 -9.33
CA ALA A 45 8.55 8.37 -8.64
C ALA A 45 7.91 8.70 -7.27
N PRO A 46 6.56 8.68 -7.12
CA PRO A 46 5.92 8.99 -5.84
C PRO A 46 5.88 7.80 -4.86
N VAL A 47 6.37 6.62 -5.24
CA VAL A 47 6.20 5.41 -4.43
C VAL A 47 7.22 5.36 -3.31
N THR A 48 6.72 5.24 -2.08
CA THR A 48 7.51 4.99 -0.87
C THR A 48 7.43 3.53 -0.45
N VAL A 49 8.26 3.12 0.50
CA VAL A 49 8.20 1.75 1.06
C VAL A 49 6.80 1.50 1.64
N PRO A 50 6.10 0.40 1.27
CA PRO A 50 4.79 0.09 1.83
C PRO A 50 4.88 -0.25 3.32
N GLY A 51 4.30 0.57 4.19
CA GLY A 51 4.42 0.39 5.63
C GLY A 51 3.26 -0.35 6.31
N THR A 52 2.19 -0.66 5.58
CA THR A 52 0.95 -1.23 6.14
C THR A 52 1.17 -2.55 6.88
N VAL A 53 1.97 -3.46 6.32
CA VAL A 53 2.23 -4.78 6.93
C VAL A 53 2.99 -4.63 8.25
N ASP A 54 3.94 -3.70 8.32
CA ASP A 54 4.64 -3.37 9.55
C ASP A 54 3.67 -2.89 10.65
N GLY A 55 2.78 -1.96 10.29
CA GLY A 55 1.73 -1.49 11.19
C GLY A 55 0.80 -2.60 11.68
N TRP A 56 0.42 -3.57 10.82
CA TRP A 56 -0.39 -4.72 11.26
C TRP A 56 0.32 -5.53 12.33
N TYR A 57 1.61 -5.82 12.13
CA TYR A 57 2.36 -6.62 13.09
C TYR A 57 2.67 -5.86 14.37
N ALA A 58 3.01 -4.57 14.31
CA ALA A 58 3.23 -3.73 15.49
C ALA A 58 1.96 -3.63 16.36
N LEU A 59 0.79 -3.38 15.75
CA LEU A 59 -0.48 -3.35 16.46
C LEU A 59 -0.85 -4.73 17.02
N HIS A 60 -0.61 -5.79 16.24
CA HIS A 60 -0.91 -7.15 16.67
C HIS A 60 -0.02 -7.60 17.83
N GLU A 61 1.27 -7.28 17.82
CA GLU A 61 2.19 -7.61 18.91
C GLU A 61 1.75 -6.95 20.22
N LYS A 62 1.29 -5.70 20.15
CA LYS A 62 0.89 -4.95 21.35
C LYS A 62 -0.50 -5.30 21.86
N PHE A 63 -1.47 -5.48 20.97
CA PHE A 63 -2.90 -5.59 21.31
C PHE A 63 -3.57 -6.88 20.79
N GLY A 64 -2.90 -7.64 19.95
CA GLY A 64 -3.47 -8.81 19.30
C GLY A 64 -3.73 -9.95 20.28
N LYS A 65 -4.91 -10.57 20.17
CA LYS A 65 -5.31 -11.72 21.01
C LYS A 65 -5.42 -13.03 20.21
N ARG A 66 -5.51 -12.94 18.88
CA ARG A 66 -5.61 -14.10 17.99
C ARG A 66 -4.36 -14.21 17.11
N PRO A 67 -3.94 -15.39 16.69
CA PRO A 67 -2.86 -15.53 15.72
C PRO A 67 -3.12 -14.74 14.44
N MET A 68 -2.07 -14.18 13.82
CA MET A 68 -2.19 -13.32 12.64
C MET A 68 -2.85 -14.05 11.45
N ASN A 69 -2.58 -15.35 11.27
CA ASN A 69 -3.21 -16.15 10.22
C ASN A 69 -4.74 -16.22 10.37
N MET A 70 -5.27 -16.24 11.60
CA MET A 70 -6.71 -16.16 11.83
C MET A 70 -7.30 -14.77 11.55
N ASN A 71 -6.50 -13.71 11.74
CA ASN A 71 -6.92 -12.35 11.43
C ASN A 71 -6.95 -12.08 9.92
N LEU A 72 -5.99 -12.65 9.18
CA LEU A 72 -5.88 -12.46 7.72
C LEU A 72 -6.74 -13.45 6.91
N GLU A 73 -7.20 -14.55 7.51
CA GLU A 73 -7.99 -15.59 6.82
C GLU A 73 -9.18 -15.03 6.03
N PRO A 74 -10.02 -14.13 6.56
CA PRO A 74 -11.14 -13.58 5.80
C PRO A 74 -10.68 -12.79 4.56
N ALA A 75 -9.58 -12.04 4.65
CA ALA A 75 -9.02 -11.29 3.52
C ALA A 75 -8.45 -12.24 2.46
N ILE A 76 -7.72 -13.28 2.88
CA ILE A 76 -7.20 -14.33 1.99
C ILE A 76 -8.36 -15.00 1.24
N ARG A 77 -9.42 -15.37 1.96
CA ARG A 77 -10.61 -16.00 1.38
C ARG A 77 -11.30 -15.08 0.36
N TYR A 78 -11.54 -13.82 0.69
CA TYR A 78 -12.12 -12.87 -0.25
C TYR A 78 -11.26 -12.64 -1.48
N ALA A 79 -9.95 -12.55 -1.33
CA ALA A 79 -9.04 -12.41 -2.45
C ALA A 79 -9.06 -13.66 -3.36
N ARG A 80 -9.15 -14.85 -2.79
CA ARG A 80 -9.13 -16.14 -3.52
C ARG A 80 -10.48 -16.51 -4.11
N GLU A 81 -11.54 -16.43 -3.33
CA GLU A 81 -12.89 -16.89 -3.73
C GLU A 81 -13.71 -15.77 -4.39
N GLY A 82 -13.41 -14.53 -4.07
CA GLY A 82 -14.03 -13.32 -4.60
C GLY A 82 -14.80 -12.53 -3.56
N ALA A 83 -14.71 -11.22 -3.71
CA ALA A 83 -15.50 -10.25 -2.97
C ALA A 83 -16.58 -9.66 -3.87
N PRO A 84 -17.84 -9.56 -3.41
CA PRO A 84 -18.90 -8.95 -4.20
C PRO A 84 -18.65 -7.44 -4.33
N ILE A 85 -18.82 -6.92 -5.54
CA ILE A 85 -18.61 -5.51 -5.84
C ILE A 85 -19.92 -4.71 -5.65
N PRO A 86 -19.98 -3.80 -4.68
CA PRO A 86 -21.14 -2.92 -4.50
C PRO A 86 -21.20 -1.83 -5.58
N GLU A 87 -22.38 -1.25 -5.77
CA GLU A 87 -22.66 -0.19 -6.76
C GLU A 87 -21.65 0.96 -6.71
N VAL A 88 -21.42 1.54 -5.55
CA VAL A 88 -20.50 2.69 -5.37
C VAL A 88 -19.07 2.33 -5.75
N ILE A 89 -18.60 1.14 -5.37
CA ILE A 89 -17.27 0.66 -5.73
C ILE A 89 -17.16 0.44 -7.23
N SER A 90 -18.16 -0.19 -7.86
CA SER A 90 -18.21 -0.36 -9.31
C SER A 90 -18.14 0.96 -10.06
N TYR A 91 -18.90 1.96 -9.60
CA TYR A 91 -18.89 3.30 -10.19
C TYR A 91 -17.48 3.91 -10.19
N TYR A 92 -16.83 3.99 -9.01
CA TYR A 92 -15.48 4.56 -8.92
C TYR A 92 -14.42 3.72 -9.63
N TRP A 93 -14.54 2.40 -9.63
CA TRP A 93 -13.62 1.52 -10.34
C TRP A 93 -13.61 1.75 -11.83
N SER A 94 -14.77 2.09 -12.40
CA SER A 94 -14.92 2.38 -13.84
C SER A 94 -14.09 3.56 -14.34
N PHE A 95 -13.61 4.43 -13.44
CA PHE A 95 -12.72 5.54 -13.79
C PHE A 95 -11.24 5.12 -13.92
N GLY A 96 -10.88 3.94 -13.41
CA GLY A 96 -9.49 3.47 -13.43
C GLY A 96 -8.86 3.50 -14.83
N PRO A 97 -9.42 2.82 -15.84
CA PRO A 97 -8.85 2.86 -17.19
C PRO A 97 -8.71 4.27 -17.75
N LYS A 98 -9.74 5.10 -17.61
CA LYS A 98 -9.75 6.50 -18.08
C LYS A 98 -8.66 7.35 -17.43
N ARG A 99 -8.21 6.98 -16.24
CA ARG A 99 -7.20 7.71 -15.49
C ARG A 99 -5.79 7.18 -15.78
N PHE A 100 -5.62 5.87 -15.87
CA PHE A 100 -4.31 5.25 -15.98
C PHE A 100 -3.84 5.06 -17.44
N GLU A 101 -4.74 4.82 -18.39
CA GLU A 101 -4.36 4.67 -19.80
C GLU A 101 -3.65 5.93 -20.36
N PRO A 102 -4.16 7.17 -20.16
CA PRO A 102 -3.46 8.37 -20.62
C PRO A 102 -2.10 8.59 -19.91
N ALA A 103 -1.99 8.23 -18.62
CA ALA A 103 -0.72 8.32 -17.90
C ALA A 103 0.32 7.33 -18.43
N TYR A 104 -0.11 6.13 -18.84
CA TYR A 104 0.74 5.15 -19.48
C TYR A 104 1.14 5.55 -20.91
N GLU A 105 0.19 6.04 -21.70
CA GLU A 105 0.45 6.51 -23.07
C GLU A 105 1.41 7.72 -23.09
N SER A 106 1.37 8.59 -22.08
CA SER A 106 2.32 9.71 -21.94
C SER A 106 3.70 9.31 -21.44
N GLY A 107 3.87 8.08 -20.94
CA GLY A 107 5.11 7.61 -20.30
C GLY A 107 5.26 7.99 -18.83
N MET A 108 4.28 8.68 -18.23
CA MET A 108 4.29 9.02 -16.81
C MET A 108 4.17 7.78 -15.91
N LEU A 109 3.43 6.76 -16.37
CA LEU A 109 3.29 5.47 -15.71
C LEU A 109 4.13 4.43 -16.47
N GLU A 110 5.15 3.90 -15.85
CA GLU A 110 6.15 3.01 -16.48
C GLU A 110 5.56 1.64 -16.88
N GLU A 111 4.52 1.19 -16.15
CA GLU A 111 3.91 -0.11 -16.40
C GLU A 111 2.40 -0.08 -16.05
N TYR A 112 1.56 -0.59 -16.94
CA TYR A 112 0.11 -0.62 -16.76
C TYR A 112 -0.51 -1.99 -17.08
N GLU A 113 0.15 -2.83 -17.87
CA GLU A 113 -0.44 -4.06 -18.38
C GLU A 113 -0.81 -5.06 -17.29
N ASN A 114 0.03 -5.20 -16.24
CA ASN A 114 -0.29 -6.05 -15.08
C ASN A 114 -1.48 -5.51 -14.29
N ALA A 115 -1.53 -4.19 -14.05
CA ALA A 115 -2.65 -3.56 -13.39
C ALA A 115 -3.94 -3.70 -14.21
N LYS A 116 -3.86 -3.53 -15.55
CA LYS A 116 -4.96 -3.71 -16.48
C LYS A 116 -5.49 -5.15 -16.45
N ALA A 117 -4.60 -6.13 -16.53
CA ALA A 117 -4.97 -7.54 -16.49
C ALA A 117 -5.65 -7.91 -15.16
N THR A 118 -5.14 -7.41 -14.04
CA THR A 118 -5.65 -7.74 -12.70
C THR A 118 -6.95 -7.01 -12.37
N TYR A 119 -7.06 -5.72 -12.71
CA TYR A 119 -8.13 -4.86 -12.19
C TYR A 119 -9.13 -4.39 -13.23
N PHE A 120 -8.80 -4.44 -14.54
CA PHE A 120 -9.61 -3.79 -15.57
C PHE A 120 -9.96 -4.67 -16.77
N SER A 121 -9.63 -5.96 -16.77
CA SER A 121 -9.88 -6.86 -17.90
C SER A 121 -10.57 -8.17 -17.51
N PRO A 122 -11.90 -8.20 -17.35
CA PRO A 122 -12.83 -7.06 -17.40
C PRO A 122 -12.85 -6.25 -16.12
N ALA A 123 -13.15 -4.96 -16.21
CA ALA A 123 -13.39 -4.14 -15.02
C ALA A 123 -14.58 -4.70 -14.23
N PRO A 124 -14.47 -4.81 -12.91
CA PRO A 124 -15.55 -5.31 -12.09
C PRO A 124 -16.80 -4.42 -12.18
N HIS A 125 -17.96 -5.05 -12.30
CA HIS A 125 -19.25 -4.36 -12.28
C HIS A 125 -20.05 -4.74 -11.03
N GLU A 126 -21.09 -3.96 -10.74
CA GLU A 126 -21.98 -4.23 -9.61
C GLU A 126 -22.48 -5.68 -9.60
N GLY A 127 -22.43 -6.30 -8.42
CA GLY A 127 -22.82 -7.69 -8.21
C GLY A 127 -21.85 -8.75 -8.72
N SER A 128 -20.78 -8.35 -9.46
CA SER A 128 -19.74 -9.30 -9.86
C SER A 128 -18.85 -9.67 -8.68
N LEU A 129 -18.15 -10.81 -8.79
CA LEU A 129 -17.14 -11.23 -7.83
C LEU A 129 -15.76 -10.87 -8.36
N PHE A 130 -15.07 -9.97 -7.66
CA PHE A 130 -13.68 -9.66 -7.93
C PHE A 130 -12.76 -10.62 -7.18
N ARG A 131 -11.82 -11.21 -7.89
CA ARG A 131 -10.80 -12.12 -7.35
C ARG A 131 -9.41 -11.60 -7.65
N ASN A 132 -8.51 -11.81 -6.70
CA ASN A 132 -7.07 -11.55 -6.89
C ASN A 132 -6.29 -12.68 -6.18
N PRO A 133 -6.08 -13.82 -6.87
CA PRO A 133 -5.37 -14.96 -6.29
C PRO A 133 -3.93 -14.64 -5.90
N ASP A 134 -3.23 -13.79 -6.65
CA ASP A 134 -1.85 -13.40 -6.34
C ASP A 134 -1.78 -12.60 -5.02
N LEU A 135 -2.79 -11.74 -4.77
CA LEU A 135 -2.92 -11.07 -3.48
C LEU A 135 -3.22 -12.08 -2.36
N ALA A 136 -4.07 -13.07 -2.62
CA ALA A 136 -4.36 -14.12 -1.64
C ALA A 136 -3.08 -14.89 -1.25
N ASP A 137 -2.26 -15.26 -2.23
CA ASP A 137 -0.99 -15.97 -2.01
C ASP A 137 0.02 -15.10 -1.24
N THR A 138 0.08 -13.81 -1.54
CA THR A 138 0.91 -12.86 -0.79
C THR A 138 0.46 -12.71 0.66
N LEU A 139 -0.85 -12.52 0.89
CA LEU A 139 -1.43 -12.44 2.24
C LEU A 139 -1.23 -13.75 3.03
N GLU A 140 -1.30 -14.89 2.36
CA GLU A 140 -1.05 -16.20 2.98
C GLU A 140 0.41 -16.34 3.40
N ARG A 141 1.38 -15.95 2.55
CA ARG A 141 2.79 -15.91 2.95
C ARG A 141 3.01 -15.02 4.16
N ILE A 142 2.45 -13.81 4.17
CA ILE A 142 2.52 -12.87 5.31
C ILE A 142 1.91 -13.50 6.57
N ALA A 143 0.73 -14.11 6.46
CA ALA A 143 0.01 -14.71 7.57
C ALA A 143 0.78 -15.82 8.29
N TYR A 144 1.52 -16.64 7.55
CA TYR A 144 2.21 -17.81 8.07
C TYR A 144 3.71 -17.63 8.30
N LYS A 145 4.37 -16.75 7.55
CA LYS A 145 5.80 -16.49 7.67
C LYS A 145 6.14 -15.19 8.41
N GLY A 146 5.12 -14.37 8.68
CA GLY A 146 5.29 -13.15 9.48
C GLY A 146 5.67 -11.90 8.68
N ARG A 147 5.92 -10.81 9.41
CA ARG A 147 6.32 -9.51 8.89
C ARG A 147 7.54 -9.59 7.98
N ASP A 148 8.53 -10.37 8.38
CA ASP A 148 9.82 -10.46 7.69
C ASP A 148 9.72 -11.07 6.30
N GLU A 149 8.69 -11.88 6.03
CA GLU A 149 8.41 -12.36 4.67
C GLU A 149 8.18 -11.20 3.69
N PHE A 150 7.45 -10.17 4.14
CA PHE A 150 7.13 -9.02 3.30
C PHE A 150 8.32 -8.05 3.14
N TYR A 151 9.12 -7.86 4.18
CA TYR A 151 10.19 -6.85 4.17
C TYR A 151 11.59 -7.39 3.89
N SER A 152 11.85 -8.65 4.15
CA SER A 152 13.18 -9.26 3.93
C SER A 152 13.13 -10.67 3.31
N GLY A 153 11.91 -11.20 3.10
CA GLY A 153 11.71 -12.50 2.46
C GLY A 153 11.52 -12.40 0.94
N GLU A 154 10.90 -13.43 0.39
CA GLU A 154 10.65 -13.59 -1.04
C GLU A 154 9.85 -12.40 -1.62
N THR A 155 8.84 -11.92 -0.89
CA THR A 155 8.02 -10.77 -1.33
C THR A 155 8.85 -9.51 -1.52
N ALA A 156 9.81 -9.21 -0.62
CA ALA A 156 10.70 -8.06 -0.76
C ALA A 156 11.59 -8.15 -2.00
N HIS A 157 12.11 -9.34 -2.30
CA HIS A 157 12.91 -9.56 -3.51
C HIS A 157 12.08 -9.36 -4.78
N ILE A 158 10.88 -9.96 -4.85
CA ILE A 158 9.97 -9.79 -5.99
C ILE A 158 9.65 -8.30 -6.22
N MET A 159 9.37 -7.54 -5.16
CA MET A 159 9.10 -6.11 -5.28
C MET A 159 10.33 -5.32 -5.75
N GLY A 160 11.50 -5.60 -5.17
CA GLY A 160 12.75 -4.95 -5.57
C GLY A 160 13.09 -5.18 -7.03
N ASP A 161 13.04 -6.43 -7.48
CA ASP A 161 13.28 -6.82 -8.88
C ASP A 161 12.26 -6.18 -9.84
N TYR A 162 10.99 -6.08 -9.40
CA TYR A 162 9.96 -5.40 -10.18
C TYR A 162 10.28 -3.93 -10.38
N PHE A 163 10.59 -3.19 -9.29
CA PHE A 163 10.92 -1.77 -9.37
C PHE A 163 12.20 -1.52 -10.19
N GLU A 164 13.20 -2.39 -10.07
CA GLU A 164 14.40 -2.29 -10.91
C GLU A 164 14.06 -2.47 -12.39
N ARG A 165 13.24 -3.47 -12.74
CA ARG A 165 12.83 -3.76 -14.12
C ARG A 165 12.06 -2.62 -14.79
N ILE A 166 11.20 -1.92 -14.04
CA ILE A 166 10.43 -0.79 -14.57
C ILE A 166 11.16 0.55 -14.49
N GLY A 167 12.41 0.58 -14.01
CA GLY A 167 13.17 1.82 -13.84
C GLY A 167 12.76 2.66 -12.62
N GLY A 168 12.05 2.05 -11.66
CA GLY A 168 11.71 2.69 -10.40
C GLY A 168 12.87 2.72 -9.41
N PHE A 169 12.67 3.38 -8.27
CA PHE A 169 13.75 3.67 -7.32
C PHE A 169 13.85 2.68 -6.15
N LEU A 170 12.76 2.01 -5.76
CA LEU A 170 12.77 1.04 -4.65
C LEU A 170 13.64 -0.18 -4.98
N ARG A 171 14.39 -0.63 -3.97
CA ARG A 171 15.24 -1.83 -4.02
C ARG A 171 14.99 -2.68 -2.77
N TYR A 172 15.46 -3.92 -2.79
CA TYR A 172 15.35 -4.83 -1.65
C TYR A 172 15.78 -4.19 -0.31
N GLU A 173 16.88 -3.43 -0.30
CA GLU A 173 17.41 -2.79 0.90
C GLU A 173 16.51 -1.72 1.51
N ASP A 174 15.63 -1.12 0.70
CA ASP A 174 14.63 -0.17 1.17
C ASP A 174 13.56 -0.89 2.00
N PHE A 175 13.10 -2.04 1.52
CA PHE A 175 12.17 -2.89 2.25
C PHE A 175 12.82 -3.49 3.49
N ALA A 176 13.99 -4.10 3.37
CA ALA A 176 14.68 -4.81 4.45
C ALA A 176 15.03 -3.92 5.65
N THR A 177 15.15 -2.62 5.44
CA THR A 177 15.45 -1.66 6.50
C THR A 177 14.23 -0.87 6.99
N HIS A 178 13.04 -1.19 6.47
CA HIS A 178 11.82 -0.50 6.89
C HIS A 178 11.45 -0.85 8.34
N THR A 179 11.11 0.18 9.11
CA THR A 179 10.51 0.08 10.43
C THR A 179 9.68 1.33 10.68
N GLY A 180 8.49 1.14 11.21
CA GLY A 180 7.68 2.24 11.74
C GLY A 180 8.03 2.53 13.20
N GLU A 181 7.32 3.45 13.81
CA GLU A 181 7.57 3.90 15.17
C GLU A 181 6.27 4.19 15.92
N TRP A 182 6.28 3.90 17.24
CA TRP A 182 5.23 4.35 18.13
C TRP A 182 5.40 5.83 18.39
N VAL A 183 4.31 6.60 18.22
CA VAL A 183 4.29 8.05 18.39
C VAL A 183 3.21 8.47 19.37
N GLU A 184 3.38 9.59 20.02
CA GLU A 184 2.30 10.21 20.78
C GLU A 184 1.34 10.95 19.82
N PRO A 185 0.03 10.64 19.86
CA PRO A 185 -0.94 11.34 19.05
C PRO A 185 -0.98 12.83 19.36
N ILE A 186 -1.03 13.66 18.31
CA ILE A 186 -1.22 15.10 18.45
C ILE A 186 -2.70 15.36 18.71
N CYS A 187 -3.02 16.00 19.83
CA CYS A 187 -4.38 16.22 20.23
C CYS A 187 -4.68 17.70 20.46
N VAL A 188 -5.88 18.13 20.07
CA VAL A 188 -6.43 19.46 20.39
C VAL A 188 -7.77 19.32 21.13
N THR A 189 -8.03 20.24 22.05
CA THR A 189 -9.30 20.28 22.76
C THR A 189 -10.34 21.04 21.92
N TYR A 190 -11.51 20.44 21.73
CA TYR A 190 -12.64 21.05 21.05
C TYR A 190 -13.83 21.20 22.00
N ARG A 191 -14.38 22.40 22.10
CA ARG A 191 -15.52 22.76 22.97
C ARG A 191 -15.35 22.34 24.43
N GLY A 192 -14.13 22.34 24.95
CA GLY A 192 -13.82 22.08 26.36
C GLY A 192 -13.79 20.60 26.76
N ASP A 193 -14.67 19.77 26.23
CA ASP A 193 -14.88 18.39 26.67
C ASP A 193 -14.35 17.32 25.70
N TYR A 194 -14.14 17.67 24.44
CA TYR A 194 -13.72 16.73 23.39
C TYR A 194 -12.24 16.89 23.07
N LYS A 195 -11.53 15.78 22.98
CA LYS A 195 -10.21 15.71 22.36
C LYS A 195 -10.32 15.17 20.95
N VAL A 196 -9.80 15.90 19.97
CA VAL A 196 -9.62 15.45 18.60
C VAL A 196 -8.13 15.13 18.44
N CYS A 197 -7.82 13.91 18.10
CA CYS A 197 -6.44 13.41 17.99
C CYS A 197 -6.16 12.85 16.60
N GLU A 198 -4.93 13.04 16.15
CA GLU A 198 -4.41 12.53 14.90
C GLU A 198 -3.08 11.80 15.13
#